data_9d89dad27649c3c317d60710f5618f5c
#
_entry.id   9d89dad27649c3c317d60710f5618f5c
#
_cell.length_a   1.000
_cell.length_b   1.000
_cell.length_c   1.000
_cell.angle_alpha   90.00
_cell.angle_beta   90.00
_cell.angle_gamma   90.00
#
_symmetry.space_group_name_H-M   'P 1'
#
loop_
_entity.id
_entity.type
_entity.pdbx_description
1 polymer ?
#
loop_
_entity_poly.entity_id
_entity_poly.type
_entity_poly.pdbx_seq_one_letter_code
_entity_poly.pdbx_strand_id
1 'polypeptide(L)'
;MLFLLTGDAQIGKTRWLENLCASLQAAGTCVAGVVAPGQWAPRPEGQPGGKHGFDGTGRFEKLGIDNVLLPQGARIEFARRRDLAADDKAFAEGTQAKAAKLGWAISDTAIAQVNAHFATLAKQAGITPADDPAPAQAASETQFIPHAMLVVDELGRLELLRGCGLTNALAILDAGPTPQFPHAIAVVRETLLDEARRRFKPLWGEPIAISPDNASRELVLETVKITGDAR
;
A
#
# COMPACT_ATOMS: atom_id res chain seq x y z
N MET A 1 -16.24 -3.61 1.99
CA MET A 1 -16.17 -2.21 2.52
C MET A 1 -14.77 -1.67 2.30
N LEU A 2 -14.62 -0.40 1.90
CA LEU A 2 -13.32 0.25 1.71
C LEU A 2 -13.04 1.27 2.81
N PHE A 3 -11.91 1.15 3.49
CA PHE A 3 -11.37 2.14 4.41
C PHE A 3 -10.27 2.96 3.74
N LEU A 4 -10.31 4.27 3.91
CA LEU A 4 -9.27 5.18 3.45
C LEU A 4 -8.54 5.74 4.68
N LEU A 5 -7.37 5.17 4.98
CA LEU A 5 -6.51 5.64 6.07
C LEU A 5 -5.81 6.92 5.65
N THR A 6 -6.14 8.01 6.28
CA THR A 6 -5.67 9.35 5.91
C THR A 6 -5.11 10.14 7.09
N GLY A 7 -4.63 11.34 6.82
CA GLY A 7 -4.06 12.28 7.76
C GLY A 7 -2.69 12.79 7.31
N ASP A 8 -2.10 13.66 8.11
CA ASP A 8 -0.84 14.35 7.83
C ASP A 8 0.33 13.40 7.51
N ALA A 9 1.34 13.93 6.85
CA ALA A 9 2.58 13.21 6.64
C ALA A 9 3.23 12.86 7.99
N GLN A 10 3.77 11.63 8.10
CA GLN A 10 4.56 11.17 9.25
C GLN A 10 3.81 11.01 10.59
N ILE A 11 2.48 11.04 10.60
CA ILE A 11 1.68 10.75 11.83
C ILE A 11 1.65 9.27 12.21
N GLY A 12 2.37 8.41 11.49
CA GLY A 12 2.48 6.98 11.82
C GLY A 12 1.47 6.07 11.13
N LYS A 13 0.86 6.46 10.00
CA LYS A 13 -0.12 5.64 9.24
C LYS A 13 0.39 4.23 8.94
N THR A 14 1.58 4.10 8.36
CA THR A 14 2.17 2.78 8.04
C THR A 14 2.37 1.93 9.29
N ARG A 15 2.92 2.48 10.38
CA ARG A 15 3.10 1.76 11.64
C ARG A 15 1.76 1.31 12.25
N TRP A 16 0.77 2.18 12.20
CA TRP A 16 -0.59 1.84 12.62
C TRP A 16 -1.17 0.70 11.75
N LEU A 17 -0.96 0.77 10.43
CA LEU A 17 -1.41 -0.25 9.49
C LEU A 17 -0.71 -1.60 9.73
N GLU A 18 0.60 -1.61 9.99
CA GLU A 18 1.34 -2.82 10.38
C GLU A 18 0.75 -3.46 11.65
N ASN A 19 0.45 -2.65 12.67
CA ASN A 19 -0.19 -3.11 13.91
C ASN A 19 -1.62 -3.64 13.67
N LEU A 20 -2.39 -3.01 12.79
CA LEU A 20 -3.71 -3.50 12.39
C LEU A 20 -3.59 -4.85 11.69
N CYS A 21 -2.68 -4.99 10.71
CA CYS A 21 -2.44 -6.26 10.01
C CYS A 21 -2.08 -7.38 10.99
N ALA A 22 -1.20 -7.13 11.95
CA ALA A 22 -0.85 -8.10 12.99
C ALA A 22 -2.07 -8.50 13.85
N SER A 23 -2.94 -7.53 14.16
CA SER A 23 -4.15 -7.80 14.95
C SER A 23 -5.19 -8.62 14.17
N LEU A 24 -5.37 -8.32 12.88
CA LEU A 24 -6.24 -9.10 11.99
C LEU A 24 -5.75 -10.55 11.86
N GLN A 25 -4.45 -10.73 11.65
CA GLN A 25 -3.83 -12.05 11.57
C GLN A 25 -3.97 -12.83 12.87
N ALA A 26 -3.75 -12.19 14.02
CA ALA A 26 -3.96 -12.81 15.33
C ALA A 26 -5.42 -13.22 15.57
N ALA A 27 -6.37 -12.50 14.96
CA ALA A 27 -7.79 -12.84 14.96
C ALA A 27 -8.20 -13.88 13.89
N GLY A 28 -7.24 -14.45 13.16
CA GLY A 28 -7.49 -15.47 12.12
C GLY A 28 -7.90 -14.91 10.76
N THR A 29 -7.87 -13.59 10.57
CA THR A 29 -8.16 -12.97 9.27
C THR A 29 -6.92 -12.95 8.39
N CYS A 30 -7.03 -13.47 7.18
CA CYS A 30 -5.97 -13.32 6.18
C CYS A 30 -5.81 -11.84 5.79
N VAL A 31 -4.57 -11.43 5.58
CA VAL A 31 -4.21 -10.09 5.09
C VAL A 31 -3.34 -10.23 3.86
N ALA A 32 -3.68 -9.57 2.76
CA ALA A 32 -2.96 -9.63 1.51
C ALA A 32 -2.77 -8.23 0.91
N GLY A 33 -1.69 -8.03 0.18
CA GLY A 33 -1.36 -6.73 -0.41
C GLY A 33 0.03 -6.24 -0.02
N VAL A 34 0.16 -4.97 0.33
CA VAL A 34 1.47 -4.35 0.62
C VAL A 34 1.36 -3.37 1.78
N VAL A 35 2.34 -3.41 2.68
CA VAL A 35 2.67 -2.34 3.62
C VAL A 35 4.02 -1.72 3.28
N ALA A 36 4.18 -0.42 3.50
CA ALA A 36 5.33 0.35 3.04
C ALA A 36 6.15 0.97 4.20
N PRO A 37 6.81 0.15 5.07
CA PRO A 37 7.59 0.66 6.18
C PRO A 37 8.76 1.51 5.73
N GLY A 38 9.02 2.57 6.48
CA GLY A 38 10.21 3.39 6.26
C GLY A 38 11.47 2.71 6.77
N GLN A 39 12.56 2.91 6.05
CA GLN A 39 13.92 2.61 6.53
C GLN A 39 14.42 3.81 7.34
N TRP A 40 14.74 3.59 8.61
CA TRP A 40 15.14 4.63 9.55
C TRP A 40 16.54 4.39 10.08
N ALA A 41 17.33 5.45 10.19
CA ALA A 41 18.65 5.42 10.82
C ALA A 41 18.76 6.50 11.92
N PRO A 42 19.56 6.25 12.98
CA PRO A 42 19.90 7.29 13.93
C PRO A 42 20.57 8.46 13.23
N ARG A 43 20.19 9.66 13.59
CA ARG A 43 20.78 10.88 13.04
C ARG A 43 22.06 11.23 13.77
N PRO A 44 23.17 11.58 13.08
CA PRO A 44 24.37 12.09 13.71
C PRO A 44 24.07 13.39 14.46
N GLU A 45 24.62 13.54 15.67
CA GLU A 45 24.49 14.76 16.46
C GLU A 45 25.09 15.97 15.72
N GLY A 46 24.39 17.10 15.77
CA GLY A 46 24.86 18.37 15.20
C GLY A 46 24.61 18.59 13.71
N GLN A 47 24.03 17.64 12.99
CA GLN A 47 23.66 17.89 11.59
C GLN A 47 22.32 18.64 11.49
N PRO A 48 22.23 19.70 10.64
CA PRO A 48 20.97 20.40 10.39
C PRO A 48 19.95 19.45 9.77
N GLY A 49 18.69 19.54 10.22
CA GLY A 49 17.59 18.70 9.73
C GLY A 49 17.39 18.87 8.22
N GLY A 50 17.48 17.79 7.45
CA GLY A 50 17.01 17.76 6.08
C GLY A 50 15.50 17.99 6.02
N LYS A 51 14.97 18.48 4.90
CA LYS A 51 13.54 18.79 4.72
C LYS A 51 12.61 17.58 4.73
N HIS A 52 13.11 16.36 4.80
CA HIS A 52 12.33 15.15 4.62
C HIS A 52 12.66 14.07 5.68
N GLY A 53 11.62 13.57 6.32
CA GLY A 53 11.64 12.29 6.99
C GLY A 53 12.24 12.26 8.40
N PHE A 54 11.64 12.99 9.34
CA PHE A 54 11.96 12.81 10.77
C PHE A 54 10.86 12.01 11.47
N ASP A 55 11.24 11.28 12.50
CA ASP A 55 10.35 10.50 13.36
C ASP A 55 9.49 11.33 14.33
N GLY A 56 9.45 12.64 14.16
CA GLY A 56 8.83 13.59 15.09
C GLY A 56 9.71 13.97 16.29
N THR A 57 10.69 13.15 16.67
CA THR A 57 11.65 13.45 17.74
C THR A 57 12.92 14.10 17.22
N GLY A 58 13.16 14.04 15.91
CA GLY A 58 14.38 14.51 15.27
C GLY A 58 15.61 13.62 15.50
N ARG A 59 15.43 12.50 16.18
CA ARG A 59 16.53 11.53 16.49
C ARG A 59 16.82 10.58 15.34
N PHE A 60 15.82 10.30 14.51
CA PHE A 60 15.95 9.38 13.38
C PHE A 60 15.63 10.10 12.08
N GLU A 61 16.29 9.69 11.03
CA GLU A 61 16.01 10.15 9.67
C GLU A 61 15.56 8.99 8.78
N LYS A 62 14.63 9.28 7.86
CA LYS A 62 14.13 8.31 6.91
C LYS A 62 15.05 8.25 5.70
N LEU A 63 15.64 7.09 5.44
CA LEU A 63 16.58 6.85 4.33
C LEU A 63 15.86 6.32 3.10
N GLY A 64 14.80 5.53 3.30
CA GLY A 64 14.10 4.85 2.24
C GLY A 64 12.73 4.33 2.67
N ILE A 65 12.11 3.61 1.75
CA ILE A 65 10.83 2.92 1.94
C ILE A 65 10.97 1.53 1.35
N ASP A 66 10.67 0.51 2.15
CA ASP A 66 10.46 -0.85 1.65
C ASP A 66 9.00 -1.07 1.32
N ASN A 67 8.71 -2.00 0.41
CA ASN A 67 7.41 -2.62 0.30
C ASN A 67 7.49 -4.06 0.82
N VAL A 68 6.65 -4.40 1.77
CA VAL A 68 6.51 -5.75 2.33
C VAL A 68 5.28 -6.39 1.72
N LEU A 69 5.48 -7.46 0.96
CA LEU A 69 4.42 -8.19 0.27
C LEU A 69 3.70 -9.12 1.27
N LEU A 70 2.40 -8.99 1.38
CA LEU A 70 1.57 -9.79 2.28
C LEU A 70 0.79 -10.86 1.51
N PRO A 71 0.68 -12.09 2.02
CA PRO A 71 1.10 -12.55 3.35
C PRO A 71 2.56 -13.01 3.45
N GLN A 72 3.33 -13.08 2.35
CA GLN A 72 4.64 -13.75 2.27
C GLN A 72 5.73 -13.08 3.12
N GLY A 73 5.60 -11.79 3.41
CA GLY A 73 6.59 -11.00 4.15
C GLY A 73 7.84 -10.65 3.35
N ALA A 74 7.87 -10.93 2.04
CA ALA A 74 8.99 -10.56 1.18
C ALA A 74 9.16 -9.04 1.12
N ARG A 75 10.40 -8.56 1.24
CA ARG A 75 10.74 -7.14 1.20
C ARG A 75 11.33 -6.74 -0.14
N ILE A 76 10.86 -5.60 -0.65
CA ILE A 76 11.37 -4.96 -1.87
C ILE A 76 11.78 -3.54 -1.47
N GLU A 77 13.04 -3.17 -1.70
CA GLU A 77 13.46 -1.78 -1.54
C GLU A 77 12.81 -0.93 -2.64
N PHE A 78 11.80 -0.14 -2.24
CA PHE A 78 10.90 0.53 -3.17
C PHE A 78 11.34 1.96 -3.49
N ALA A 79 11.72 2.71 -2.46
CA ALA A 79 12.13 4.09 -2.62
C ALA A 79 13.34 4.42 -1.74
N ARG A 80 14.19 5.31 -2.23
CA ARG A 80 15.34 5.84 -1.51
C ARG A 80 15.35 7.36 -1.52
N ARG A 81 15.93 7.96 -0.50
CA ARG A 81 16.12 9.41 -0.46
C ARG A 81 17.05 9.82 -1.61
N ARG A 82 16.71 10.90 -2.33
CA ARG A 82 17.38 11.27 -3.58
C ARG A 82 18.87 11.52 -3.46
N ASP A 83 19.32 12.08 -2.33
CA ASP A 83 20.74 12.31 -2.05
C ASP A 83 21.54 11.00 -1.85
N LEU A 84 20.86 9.91 -1.47
CA LEU A 84 21.45 8.59 -1.31
C LEU A 84 21.29 7.70 -2.56
N ALA A 85 20.50 8.14 -3.51
CA ALA A 85 20.15 7.38 -4.70
C ALA A 85 21.00 7.75 -5.94
N ALA A 86 21.84 8.79 -5.85
CA ALA A 86 22.54 9.37 -7.01
C ALA A 86 23.45 8.37 -7.71
N ASP A 87 24.12 7.49 -6.97
CA ASP A 87 25.08 6.51 -7.47
C ASP A 87 24.47 5.13 -7.73
N ASP A 88 23.19 4.94 -7.44
CA ASP A 88 22.50 3.67 -7.60
C ASP A 88 21.63 3.66 -8.87
N LYS A 89 22.06 2.85 -9.88
CA LYS A 89 21.38 2.76 -11.16
C LYS A 89 19.91 2.39 -11.04
N ALA A 90 19.54 1.51 -10.10
CA ALA A 90 18.16 1.06 -9.90
C ALA A 90 17.21 2.22 -9.54
N PHE A 91 17.72 3.25 -8.86
CA PHE A 91 16.95 4.43 -8.47
C PHE A 91 17.20 5.65 -9.36
N ALA A 92 18.41 5.76 -9.93
CA ALA A 92 18.77 6.85 -10.84
C ALA A 92 17.93 6.86 -12.11
N GLU A 93 17.52 5.70 -12.60
CA GLU A 93 16.74 5.50 -13.83
C GLU A 93 15.21 5.59 -13.61
N GLY A 94 14.74 5.70 -12.38
CA GLY A 94 13.31 5.78 -12.06
C GLY A 94 12.56 6.90 -12.81
N THR A 95 11.86 6.54 -13.88
CA THR A 95 11.23 7.48 -14.81
C THR A 95 9.91 8.02 -14.27
N GLN A 96 9.09 7.16 -13.64
CA GLN A 96 7.78 7.51 -13.12
C GLN A 96 7.87 8.52 -11.97
N ALA A 97 8.78 8.30 -11.01
CA ALA A 97 9.00 9.23 -9.91
C ALA A 97 9.51 10.59 -10.35
N LYS A 98 10.40 10.63 -11.37
CA LYS A 98 10.89 11.88 -11.97
C LYS A 98 9.76 12.64 -12.65
N ALA A 99 8.95 11.95 -13.47
CA ALA A 99 7.82 12.53 -14.17
C ALA A 99 6.76 13.10 -13.19
N ALA A 100 6.55 12.45 -12.03
CA ALA A 100 5.62 12.91 -11.00
C ALA A 100 6.21 13.98 -10.06
N LYS A 101 7.48 14.35 -10.19
CA LYS A 101 8.21 15.29 -9.31
C LYS A 101 8.11 14.89 -7.83
N LEU A 102 8.26 13.59 -7.54
CA LEU A 102 8.23 13.07 -6.18
C LEU A 102 9.53 13.42 -5.44
N GLY A 103 9.45 13.56 -4.11
CA GLY A 103 10.61 13.83 -3.24
C GLY A 103 11.58 12.65 -3.09
N TRP A 104 11.13 11.44 -3.46
CA TRP A 104 11.86 10.18 -3.37
C TRP A 104 12.29 9.70 -4.75
N ALA A 105 13.43 9.02 -4.81
CA ALA A 105 13.80 8.19 -5.96
C ALA A 105 13.09 6.84 -5.80
N ILE A 106 12.25 6.47 -6.77
CA ILE A 106 11.51 5.20 -6.78
C ILE A 106 12.05 4.35 -7.91
N SER A 107 12.30 3.07 -7.65
CA SER A 107 12.74 2.12 -8.65
C SER A 107 11.57 1.65 -9.51
N ASP A 108 11.68 1.81 -10.84
CA ASP A 108 10.68 1.27 -11.77
C ASP A 108 10.64 -0.27 -11.72
N THR A 109 11.77 -0.92 -11.45
CA THR A 109 11.84 -2.38 -11.21
C THR A 109 11.07 -2.77 -9.96
N ALA A 110 11.19 -2.01 -8.87
CA ALA A 110 10.42 -2.27 -7.64
C ALA A 110 8.91 -2.07 -7.88
N ILE A 111 8.52 -1.04 -8.62
CA ILE A 111 7.12 -0.86 -9.05
C ILE A 111 6.62 -2.09 -9.82
N ALA A 112 7.41 -2.60 -10.75
CA ALA A 112 7.05 -3.79 -11.54
C ALA A 112 6.91 -5.05 -10.67
N GLN A 113 7.80 -5.26 -9.70
CA GLN A 113 7.74 -6.39 -8.76
C GLN A 113 6.50 -6.31 -7.87
N VAL A 114 6.17 -5.14 -7.34
CA VAL A 114 4.96 -4.93 -6.53
C VAL A 114 3.70 -5.11 -7.37
N ASN A 115 3.70 -4.61 -8.61
CA ASN A 115 2.58 -4.85 -9.53
C ASN A 115 2.42 -6.33 -9.88
N ALA A 116 3.50 -7.09 -10.05
CA ALA A 116 3.43 -8.54 -10.28
C ALA A 116 2.77 -9.27 -9.08
N HIS A 117 3.09 -8.85 -7.86
CA HIS A 117 2.41 -9.36 -6.67
C HIS A 117 0.90 -9.07 -6.69
N PHE A 118 0.50 -7.81 -6.94
CA PHE A 118 -0.91 -7.47 -7.06
C PHE A 118 -1.61 -8.16 -8.23
N ALA A 119 -0.92 -8.39 -9.36
CA ALA A 119 -1.47 -9.18 -10.47
C ALA A 119 -1.79 -10.62 -10.03
N THR A 120 -0.92 -11.23 -9.21
CA THR A 120 -1.18 -12.55 -8.63
C THR A 120 -2.42 -12.54 -7.74
N LEU A 121 -2.56 -11.52 -6.88
CA LEU A 121 -3.74 -11.36 -6.02
C LEU A 121 -5.02 -11.10 -6.83
N ALA A 122 -4.95 -10.28 -7.88
CA ALA A 122 -6.07 -10.03 -8.80
C ALA A 122 -6.56 -11.33 -9.47
N LYS A 123 -5.61 -12.12 -9.99
CA LYS A 123 -5.92 -13.42 -10.60
C LYS A 123 -6.58 -14.39 -9.62
N GLN A 124 -6.13 -14.45 -8.37
CA GLN A 124 -6.75 -15.23 -7.31
C GLN A 124 -8.18 -14.79 -7.01
N ALA A 125 -8.46 -13.48 -7.11
CA ALA A 125 -9.79 -12.90 -6.92
C ALA A 125 -10.70 -13.00 -8.16
N GLY A 126 -10.23 -13.63 -9.25
CA GLY A 126 -10.98 -13.72 -10.51
C GLY A 126 -11.06 -12.37 -11.26
N ILE A 127 -10.17 -11.44 -10.95
CA ILE A 127 -10.07 -10.14 -11.61
C ILE A 127 -9.08 -10.28 -12.76
N THR A 128 -9.54 -10.13 -13.99
CA THR A 128 -8.67 -10.10 -15.18
C THR A 128 -8.37 -8.65 -15.51
N PRO A 129 -7.09 -8.21 -15.49
CA PRO A 129 -6.71 -6.90 -15.98
C PRO A 129 -7.10 -6.75 -17.45
N ALA A 130 -7.59 -5.56 -17.85
CA ALA A 130 -8.12 -5.32 -19.20
C ALA A 130 -7.08 -5.49 -20.34
N ASP A 131 -5.79 -5.50 -20.04
CA ASP A 131 -4.68 -5.47 -20.99
C ASP A 131 -3.76 -6.71 -20.97
N ASP A 132 -4.12 -7.81 -20.28
CA ASP A 132 -3.31 -9.02 -20.28
C ASP A 132 -3.98 -10.13 -21.09
N PRO A 133 -3.47 -10.43 -22.33
CA PRO A 133 -3.90 -11.64 -23.04
C PRO A 133 -3.39 -12.83 -22.24
N ALA A 134 -4.30 -13.52 -21.56
CA ALA A 134 -4.02 -14.67 -20.72
C ALA A 134 -2.99 -15.63 -21.38
N PRO A 135 -1.81 -15.86 -20.80
CA PRO A 135 -1.08 -17.07 -21.07
C PRO A 135 -1.81 -18.20 -20.31
N ALA A 136 -2.54 -19.01 -21.07
CA ALA A 136 -2.88 -20.33 -20.61
C ALA A 136 -1.57 -21.06 -20.28
N GLN A 137 -1.45 -21.57 -19.05
CA GLN A 137 -0.36 -22.41 -18.54
C GLN A 137 0.74 -21.70 -17.74
N ALA A 138 0.45 -21.48 -16.48
CA ALA A 138 1.35 -21.80 -15.35
C ALA A 138 0.48 -21.81 -14.08
N ALA A 139 -0.19 -22.94 -13.82
CA ALA A 139 -0.71 -23.26 -12.48
C ALA A 139 0.51 -23.58 -11.60
N SER A 140 1.24 -22.56 -11.19
CA SER A 140 1.99 -22.59 -9.95
C SER A 140 0.94 -22.75 -8.86
N GLU A 141 1.15 -23.68 -7.93
CA GLU A 141 0.28 -23.88 -6.76
C GLU A 141 0.18 -22.60 -5.95
N THR A 142 -0.65 -21.69 -6.42
CA THR A 142 -0.87 -20.40 -5.76
C THR A 142 -1.83 -20.70 -4.63
N GLN A 143 -1.32 -20.69 -3.41
CA GLN A 143 -2.11 -20.93 -2.20
C GLN A 143 -3.34 -20.00 -2.24
N PHE A 144 -4.54 -20.59 -2.35
CA PHE A 144 -5.80 -19.86 -2.31
C PHE A 144 -5.91 -19.15 -0.95
N ILE A 145 -6.04 -17.85 -0.95
CA ILE A 145 -6.23 -17.04 0.26
C ILE A 145 -7.74 -16.77 0.41
N PRO A 146 -8.46 -17.50 1.29
CA PRO A 146 -9.88 -17.24 1.48
C PRO A 146 -10.09 -15.96 2.29
N HIS A 147 -11.03 -15.12 1.86
CA HIS A 147 -11.51 -13.96 2.61
C HIS A 147 -10.41 -13.13 3.28
N ALA A 148 -9.66 -12.39 2.49
CA ALA A 148 -8.58 -11.56 2.98
C ALA A 148 -8.99 -10.09 3.07
N MET A 149 -8.41 -9.37 4.02
CA MET A 149 -8.34 -7.91 3.99
C MET A 149 -7.29 -7.48 2.97
N LEU A 150 -7.70 -6.76 1.92
CA LEU A 150 -6.75 -6.15 0.99
C LEU A 150 -6.10 -4.92 1.61
N VAL A 151 -4.78 -4.81 1.53
CA VAL A 151 -4.00 -3.69 2.08
C VAL A 151 -3.18 -3.04 0.97
N VAL A 152 -3.28 -1.71 0.83
CA VAL A 152 -2.52 -0.91 -0.13
C VAL A 152 -1.93 0.32 0.58
N ASP A 153 -0.65 0.29 0.86
CA ASP A 153 0.08 1.39 1.51
C ASP A 153 1.18 1.91 0.56
N GLU A 154 1.03 2.95 -0.17
CA GLU A 154 0.23 4.17 -0.21
C GLU A 154 -0.32 4.36 -1.66
N LEU A 155 -1.55 4.85 -1.82
CA LEU A 155 -2.05 5.37 -3.10
C LEU A 155 -1.71 6.85 -3.19
N GLY A 156 -0.80 7.18 -4.09
CA GLY A 156 -0.29 8.52 -4.27
C GLY A 156 -0.80 9.20 -5.54
N ARG A 157 -0.05 10.24 -5.94
CA ARG A 157 -0.34 11.00 -7.18
C ARG A 157 -0.10 10.19 -8.45
N LEU A 158 0.78 9.18 -8.37
CA LEU A 158 1.03 8.28 -9.51
C LEU A 158 -0.24 7.50 -9.84
N GLU A 159 -0.85 6.90 -8.85
CA GLU A 159 -2.01 6.04 -8.98
C GLU A 159 -3.27 6.86 -9.26
N LEU A 160 -3.59 7.80 -8.39
CA LEU A 160 -4.89 8.49 -8.41
C LEU A 160 -5.00 9.58 -9.48
N LEU A 161 -3.88 10.23 -9.87
CA LEU A 161 -3.92 11.35 -10.81
C LEU A 161 -3.30 11.04 -12.18
N ARG A 162 -2.46 10.01 -12.28
CA ARG A 162 -1.70 9.73 -13.52
C ARG A 162 -1.93 8.33 -14.08
N GLY A 163 -2.61 7.46 -13.33
CA GLY A 163 -2.88 6.08 -13.77
C GLY A 163 -1.61 5.25 -13.99
N CYS A 164 -0.54 5.53 -13.24
CA CYS A 164 0.71 4.78 -13.23
C CYS A 164 1.10 4.38 -11.81
N GLY A 165 2.30 3.88 -11.55
CA GLY A 165 2.68 3.37 -10.24
C GLY A 165 2.10 1.99 -9.99
N LEU A 166 1.37 1.80 -8.90
CA LEU A 166 0.78 0.51 -8.50
C LEU A 166 -0.54 0.25 -9.23
N THR A 167 -0.48 0.12 -10.55
CA THR A 167 -1.67 -0.02 -11.42
C THR A 167 -2.48 -1.28 -11.12
N ASN A 168 -1.83 -2.39 -10.75
CA ASN A 168 -2.53 -3.64 -10.42
C ASN A 168 -3.23 -3.57 -9.05
N ALA A 169 -2.72 -2.78 -8.10
CA ALA A 169 -3.44 -2.47 -6.87
C ALA A 169 -4.72 -1.67 -7.17
N LEU A 170 -4.63 -0.66 -8.06
CA LEU A 170 -5.79 0.07 -8.53
C LEU A 170 -6.81 -0.85 -9.21
N ALA A 171 -6.36 -1.77 -10.07
CA ALA A 171 -7.26 -2.69 -10.76
C ALA A 171 -8.10 -3.55 -9.79
N ILE A 172 -7.50 -4.01 -8.68
CA ILE A 172 -8.24 -4.74 -7.64
C ILE A 172 -9.26 -3.81 -6.95
N LEU A 173 -8.86 -2.60 -6.60
CA LEU A 173 -9.75 -1.64 -5.97
C LEU A 173 -10.88 -1.18 -6.91
N ASP A 174 -10.60 -1.01 -8.20
CA ASP A 174 -11.57 -0.66 -9.23
C ASP A 174 -12.53 -1.80 -9.59
N ALA A 175 -12.21 -3.03 -9.22
CA ALA A 175 -13.14 -4.15 -9.33
C ALA A 175 -14.21 -4.15 -8.23
N GLY A 176 -14.01 -3.37 -7.17
CA GLY A 176 -14.89 -3.35 -6.00
C GLY A 176 -14.70 -4.55 -5.08
N PRO A 177 -15.62 -4.78 -4.13
CA PRO A 177 -15.53 -5.91 -3.22
C PRO A 177 -15.74 -7.24 -3.95
N THR A 178 -14.88 -8.20 -3.67
CA THR A 178 -14.98 -9.57 -4.19
C THR A 178 -15.16 -10.57 -3.04
N PRO A 179 -15.55 -11.82 -3.31
CA PRO A 179 -15.60 -12.86 -2.26
C PRO A 179 -14.25 -13.05 -1.56
N GLN A 180 -13.13 -12.84 -2.28
CA GLN A 180 -11.80 -12.94 -1.70
C GLN A 180 -11.41 -11.68 -0.94
N PHE A 181 -11.76 -10.49 -1.45
CA PHE A 181 -11.49 -9.19 -0.83
C PHE A 181 -12.79 -8.44 -0.52
N PRO A 182 -13.58 -8.90 0.46
CA PRO A 182 -14.82 -8.21 0.85
C PRO A 182 -14.53 -6.85 1.50
N HIS A 183 -13.32 -6.68 2.01
CA HIS A 183 -12.82 -5.46 2.64
C HIS A 183 -11.47 -5.07 2.10
N ALA A 184 -11.25 -3.76 2.02
CA ALA A 184 -9.96 -3.18 1.68
C ALA A 184 -9.62 -1.99 2.57
N ILE A 185 -8.33 -1.75 2.79
CA ILE A 185 -7.81 -0.52 3.36
C ILE A 185 -6.72 0.03 2.46
N ALA A 186 -6.84 1.30 2.09
CA ALA A 186 -5.84 2.02 1.33
C ALA A 186 -5.36 3.26 2.10
N VAL A 187 -4.04 3.44 2.15
CA VAL A 187 -3.46 4.67 2.70
C VAL A 187 -3.46 5.74 1.63
N VAL A 188 -4.06 6.88 1.94
CA VAL A 188 -4.20 8.01 1.02
C VAL A 188 -3.80 9.30 1.74
N ARG A 189 -3.08 10.18 1.06
CA ARG A 189 -2.82 11.51 1.60
C ARG A 189 -4.11 12.31 1.67
N GLU A 190 -4.23 13.15 2.69
CA GLU A 190 -5.42 13.99 2.88
C GLU A 190 -5.77 14.81 1.62
N THR A 191 -4.77 15.35 0.94
CA THR A 191 -4.94 16.11 -0.31
C THR A 191 -5.48 15.31 -1.49
N LEU A 192 -5.52 13.98 -1.39
CA LEU A 192 -6.02 13.06 -2.42
C LEU A 192 -7.27 12.30 -1.96
N LEU A 193 -7.77 12.57 -0.75
CA LEU A 193 -8.89 11.85 -0.17
C LEU A 193 -10.17 11.97 -1.02
N ASP A 194 -10.49 13.18 -1.48
CA ASP A 194 -11.68 13.42 -2.29
C ASP A 194 -11.59 12.73 -3.67
N GLU A 195 -10.39 12.66 -4.24
CA GLU A 195 -10.15 11.93 -5.49
C GLU A 195 -10.36 10.42 -5.28
N ALA A 196 -9.79 9.86 -4.22
CA ALA A 196 -9.98 8.45 -3.88
C ALA A 196 -11.45 8.12 -3.62
N ARG A 197 -12.18 8.96 -2.85
CA ARG A 197 -13.62 8.80 -2.63
C ARG A 197 -14.39 8.82 -3.94
N ARG A 198 -14.14 9.80 -4.80
CA ARG A 198 -14.82 9.93 -6.09
C ARG A 198 -14.61 8.69 -6.97
N ARG A 199 -13.38 8.17 -7.00
CA ARG A 199 -13.03 6.99 -7.78
C ARG A 199 -13.73 5.74 -7.28
N PHE A 200 -13.67 5.48 -5.97
CA PHE A 200 -14.07 4.18 -5.42
C PHE A 200 -15.53 4.11 -4.96
N LYS A 201 -16.20 5.24 -4.70
CA LYS A 201 -17.59 5.28 -4.25
C LYS A 201 -18.57 4.50 -5.15
N PRO A 202 -18.49 4.53 -6.50
CA PRO A 202 -19.42 3.79 -7.34
C PRO A 202 -19.38 2.28 -7.14
N LEU A 203 -18.25 1.74 -6.67
CA LEU A 203 -17.99 0.30 -6.55
C LEU A 203 -18.07 -0.22 -5.12
N TRP A 204 -17.57 0.58 -4.17
CA TRP A 204 -17.48 0.19 -2.75
C TRP A 204 -18.60 0.76 -1.87
N GLY A 205 -19.51 1.57 -2.43
CA GLY A 205 -20.36 2.46 -1.64
C GLY A 205 -19.55 3.63 -1.08
N GLU A 206 -20.01 4.28 -0.02
CA GLU A 206 -19.27 5.39 0.58
C GLU A 206 -18.02 4.87 1.31
N PRO A 207 -16.80 5.17 0.84
CA PRO A 207 -15.59 4.77 1.54
C PRO A 207 -15.48 5.48 2.89
N ILE A 208 -15.08 4.74 3.92
CA ILE A 208 -14.93 5.29 5.27
C ILE A 208 -13.52 5.86 5.44
N ALA A 209 -13.42 7.17 5.61
CA ALA A 209 -12.16 7.81 5.99
C ALA A 209 -11.88 7.53 7.47
N ILE A 210 -10.66 7.07 7.75
CA ILE A 210 -10.20 6.75 9.10
C ILE A 210 -8.85 7.39 9.37
N SER A 211 -8.56 7.63 10.64
CA SER A 211 -7.27 8.13 11.15
C SER A 211 -6.48 7.00 11.83
N PRO A 212 -5.16 7.15 12.04
CA PRO A 212 -4.35 6.13 12.72
C PRO A 212 -4.53 6.19 14.25
N ASP A 213 -5.75 5.93 14.72
CA ASP A 213 -6.16 5.94 16.14
C ASP A 213 -6.82 4.61 16.56
N ASN A 214 -7.11 4.48 17.86
CA ASN A 214 -7.69 3.27 18.42
C ASN A 214 -9.15 3.06 17.99
N ALA A 215 -9.95 4.12 17.88
CA ALA A 215 -11.35 4.02 17.49
C ALA A 215 -11.47 3.48 16.05
N SER A 216 -10.64 3.98 15.14
CA SER A 216 -10.55 3.49 13.77
C SER A 216 -10.11 2.02 13.71
N ARG A 217 -9.18 1.62 14.59
CA ARG A 217 -8.72 0.23 14.66
C ARG A 217 -9.84 -0.71 15.11
N GLU A 218 -10.56 -0.34 16.15
CA GLU A 218 -11.71 -1.11 16.65
C GLU A 218 -12.79 -1.24 15.57
N LEU A 219 -13.14 -0.14 14.91
CA LEU A 219 -14.09 -0.14 13.80
C LEU A 219 -13.72 -1.13 12.69
N VAL A 220 -12.45 -1.16 12.25
CA VAL A 220 -12.00 -2.09 11.22
C VAL A 220 -12.08 -3.52 11.72
N LEU A 221 -11.61 -3.81 12.94
CA LEU A 221 -11.62 -5.15 13.52
C LEU A 221 -13.05 -5.70 13.67
N GLU A 222 -13.99 -4.87 14.14
CA GLU A 222 -15.40 -5.26 14.27
C GLU A 222 -16.04 -5.53 12.91
N THR A 223 -15.80 -4.64 11.92
CA THR A 223 -16.36 -4.80 10.57
C THR A 223 -15.93 -6.12 9.92
N VAL A 224 -14.64 -6.47 10.06
CA VAL A 224 -14.09 -7.70 9.47
C VAL A 224 -14.63 -8.94 10.19
N LYS A 225 -14.78 -8.92 11.52
CA LYS A 225 -15.35 -10.03 12.31
C LYS A 225 -16.79 -10.35 11.92
N ILE A 226 -17.66 -9.32 11.83
CA ILE A 226 -19.08 -9.49 11.48
C ILE A 226 -19.23 -10.23 10.14
N THR A 227 -18.34 -9.97 9.19
CA THR A 227 -18.37 -10.63 7.88
C THR A 227 -17.86 -12.06 7.92
N GLY A 228 -16.97 -12.40 8.87
CA GLY A 228 -16.45 -13.76 9.08
C GLY A 228 -17.46 -14.70 9.75
N ASP A 229 -18.28 -14.19 10.67
CA ASP A 229 -19.28 -14.96 11.43
C ASP A 229 -20.61 -15.17 10.68
N ALA A 230 -20.85 -14.46 9.59
CA ALA A 230 -22.09 -14.52 8.81
C ALA A 230 -22.15 -15.70 7.81
N ARG A 231 -21.32 -16.72 7.99
CA ARG A 231 -21.23 -17.93 7.18
C ARG A 231 -21.09 -19.15 8.08
#